data_4a225c254b06473a73b053a859a3ba84
#
_entry.id   4a225c254b06473a73b053a859a3ba84
#
_cell.length_a   1.000
_cell.length_b   1.000
_cell.length_c   1.000
_cell.angle_alpha   90.00
_cell.angle_beta   90.00
_cell.angle_gamma   90.00
#
_symmetry.space_group_name_H-M   'P 1'
#
loop_
_entity.id
_entity.type
_entity.pdbx_description
1 polymer ?
#
loop_
_entity_poly.entity_id
_entity_poly.type
_entity_poly.pdbx_seq_one_letter_code
_entity_poly.pdbx_strand_id
1 'polypeptide(L)'
;AEQAHIMSSMLSAVIQEGTGKRLINNYGLNIPLAGKTGTTQNQADGWFIGYNPRIVVGVRVGANNSRVHFNSTALGQGANMALPIFGLFMQECLQSNTYAYWSGLSFPVPPVDVQKDLEVPTFKENINLLERLTNQKLEKVKKQDTGKDTDSPKKKGFFRKIGDLFKKKDKK
;
A
#
# COMPACT_ATOMS: atom_id res chain seq x y z
N ALA A 1 9.24 -8.38 20.73
CA ALA A 1 7.80 -8.61 20.56
C ALA A 1 7.12 -7.46 19.80
N GLU A 2 7.32 -6.21 20.19
CA GLU A 2 6.71 -5.00 19.60
C GLU A 2 6.94 -4.87 18.09
N GLN A 3 8.18 -4.98 17.63
CA GLN A 3 8.55 -4.93 16.22
C GLN A 3 7.83 -6.01 15.38
N ALA A 4 7.59 -7.18 15.96
CA ALA A 4 6.85 -8.25 15.28
C ALA A 4 5.36 -7.89 15.11
N HIS A 5 4.75 -7.22 16.07
CA HIS A 5 3.38 -6.71 15.96
C HIS A 5 3.28 -5.64 14.86
N ILE A 6 4.20 -4.67 14.87
CA ILE A 6 4.25 -3.62 13.84
C ILE A 6 4.39 -4.26 12.46
N MET A 7 5.33 -5.16 12.28
CA MET A 7 5.54 -5.85 11.01
C MET A 7 4.31 -6.64 10.56
N SER A 8 3.69 -7.39 11.46
CA SER A 8 2.48 -8.17 11.14
C SER A 8 1.31 -7.28 10.77
N SER A 9 1.15 -6.14 11.42
CA SER A 9 0.13 -5.14 11.08
C SER A 9 0.37 -4.56 9.67
N MET A 10 1.61 -4.16 9.36
CA MET A 10 1.97 -3.67 8.03
C MET A 10 1.74 -4.71 6.95
N LEU A 11 2.11 -5.97 7.20
CA LEU A 11 1.91 -7.07 6.24
C LEU A 11 0.43 -7.48 6.12
N SER A 12 -0.39 -7.29 7.15
CA SER A 12 -1.84 -7.44 7.06
C SER A 12 -2.47 -6.36 6.20
N ALA A 13 -2.01 -5.11 6.28
CA ALA A 13 -2.46 -4.03 5.42
C ALA A 13 -2.18 -4.32 3.93
N VAL A 14 -1.09 -5.02 3.60
CA VAL A 14 -0.81 -5.47 2.22
C VAL A 14 -1.90 -6.41 1.70
N ILE A 15 -2.48 -7.25 2.57
CA ILE A 15 -3.57 -8.16 2.20
C ILE A 15 -4.90 -7.40 2.10
N GLN A 16 -5.16 -6.46 3.00
CA GLN A 16 -6.43 -5.74 3.06
C GLN A 16 -6.56 -4.68 1.97
N GLU A 17 -5.50 -3.92 1.70
CA GLU A 17 -5.54 -2.72 0.86
C GLU A 17 -4.50 -2.74 -0.27
N GLY A 18 -3.46 -3.58 -0.16
CA GLY A 18 -2.33 -3.61 -1.08
C GLY A 18 -2.42 -4.68 -2.16
N THR A 19 -1.25 -5.13 -2.61
CA THR A 19 -1.08 -6.13 -3.70
C THR A 19 -1.66 -7.49 -3.37
N GLY A 20 -1.84 -7.81 -2.08
CA GLY A 20 -2.44 -9.06 -1.60
C GLY A 20 -3.97 -9.07 -1.55
N LYS A 21 -4.65 -7.95 -1.82
CA LYS A 21 -6.12 -7.83 -1.76
C LYS A 21 -6.86 -8.84 -2.64
N ARG A 22 -6.19 -9.36 -3.67
CA ARG A 22 -6.72 -10.43 -4.52
C ARG A 22 -7.03 -11.73 -3.75
N LEU A 23 -6.36 -12.00 -2.63
CA LEU A 23 -6.65 -13.16 -1.78
C LEU A 23 -8.07 -13.08 -1.21
N ILE A 24 -8.51 -11.89 -0.87
CA ILE A 24 -9.89 -11.65 -0.41
C ILE A 24 -10.84 -11.68 -1.60
N ASN A 25 -10.58 -10.89 -2.64
CA ASN A 25 -11.53 -10.66 -3.72
C ASN A 25 -11.72 -11.86 -4.65
N ASN A 26 -10.64 -12.59 -4.96
CA ASN A 26 -10.67 -13.67 -5.95
C ASN A 26 -10.74 -15.06 -5.31
N TYR A 27 -10.23 -15.19 -4.08
CA TYR A 27 -10.16 -16.47 -3.38
C TYR A 27 -11.04 -16.55 -2.13
N GLY A 28 -11.76 -15.45 -1.78
CA GLY A 28 -12.68 -15.42 -0.65
C GLY A 28 -12.01 -15.62 0.72
N LEU A 29 -10.70 -15.36 0.84
CA LEU A 29 -9.94 -15.59 2.07
C LEU A 29 -10.17 -14.47 3.08
N ASN A 30 -11.35 -14.43 3.68
CA ASN A 30 -11.72 -13.48 4.73
C ASN A 30 -11.26 -13.96 6.12
N ILE A 31 -9.97 -14.27 6.23
CA ILE A 31 -9.33 -14.75 7.47
C ILE A 31 -8.14 -13.83 7.79
N PRO A 32 -7.66 -13.83 9.04
CA PRO A 32 -6.45 -13.09 9.41
C PRO A 32 -5.25 -13.59 8.60
N LEU A 33 -4.81 -12.79 7.66
CA LEU A 33 -3.65 -13.05 6.83
C LEU A 33 -2.72 -11.84 6.82
N ALA A 34 -1.43 -12.13 6.85
CA ALA A 34 -0.37 -11.17 6.60
C ALA A 34 0.56 -11.74 5.51
N GLY A 35 1.14 -10.89 4.67
CA GLY A 35 2.01 -11.41 3.62
C GLY A 35 2.52 -10.35 2.66
N LYS A 36 3.46 -10.79 1.81
CA LYS A 36 4.11 -9.92 0.83
C LYS A 36 4.46 -10.66 -0.44
N THR A 37 4.24 -9.99 -1.57
CA THR A 37 4.74 -10.39 -2.88
C THR A 37 6.21 -10.02 -3.02
N GLY A 38 6.95 -10.81 -3.78
CA GLY A 38 8.31 -10.52 -4.25
C GLY A 38 8.43 -10.79 -5.75
N THR A 39 9.28 -10.03 -6.41
CA THR A 39 9.62 -10.24 -7.82
C THR A 39 11.10 -9.95 -7.97
N THR A 40 11.87 -10.89 -8.51
CA THR A 40 13.30 -10.70 -8.76
C THR A 40 13.54 -9.89 -10.03
N GLN A 41 14.77 -9.47 -10.22
CA GLN A 41 15.18 -8.75 -11.43
C GLN A 41 14.81 -9.55 -12.68
N ASN A 42 14.42 -8.84 -13.74
CA ASN A 42 13.98 -9.40 -15.02
C ASN A 42 12.82 -10.41 -14.92
N GLN A 43 12.03 -10.37 -13.87
CA GLN A 43 10.90 -11.29 -13.65
C GLN A 43 11.28 -12.76 -13.72
N ALA A 44 12.49 -13.12 -13.25
CA ALA A 44 12.98 -14.50 -13.24
C ALA A 44 12.26 -15.36 -12.21
N ASP A 45 11.91 -14.76 -11.07
CA ASP A 45 11.16 -15.42 -9.99
C ASP A 45 10.06 -14.52 -9.46
N GLY A 46 8.90 -15.10 -9.24
CA GLY A 46 7.81 -14.50 -8.49
C GLY A 46 7.65 -15.22 -7.14
N TRP A 47 7.56 -14.45 -6.08
CA TRP A 47 7.40 -14.95 -4.72
C TRP A 47 6.13 -14.42 -4.08
N PHE A 48 5.55 -15.22 -3.24
CA PHE A 48 4.59 -14.80 -2.24
C PHE A 48 4.88 -15.52 -0.93
N ILE A 49 5.07 -14.77 0.15
CA ILE A 49 5.14 -15.32 1.50
C ILE A 49 3.95 -14.77 2.26
N GLY A 50 3.13 -15.66 2.77
CA GLY A 50 1.97 -15.31 3.57
C GLY A 50 1.86 -16.20 4.80
N TYR A 51 1.20 -15.69 5.84
CA TYR A 51 1.00 -16.41 7.08
C TYR A 51 -0.29 -16.01 7.78
N ASN A 52 -0.79 -16.93 8.58
CA ASN A 52 -1.78 -16.71 9.60
C ASN A 52 -1.16 -17.00 10.99
N PRO A 53 -1.88 -16.89 12.11
CA PRO A 53 -1.31 -17.17 13.44
C PRO A 53 -0.81 -18.63 13.64
N ARG A 54 -1.00 -19.53 12.71
CA ARG A 54 -0.65 -20.96 12.83
C ARG A 54 0.34 -21.46 11.80
N ILE A 55 0.36 -20.88 10.59
CA ILE A 55 1.19 -21.38 9.50
C ILE A 55 1.85 -20.22 8.74
N VAL A 56 3.06 -20.46 8.29
CA VAL A 56 3.77 -19.63 7.31
C VAL A 56 3.93 -20.43 6.03
N VAL A 57 3.56 -19.88 4.91
CA VAL A 57 3.65 -20.52 3.59
C VAL A 57 4.42 -19.62 2.64
N GLY A 58 5.47 -20.16 2.04
CA GLY A 58 6.23 -19.51 0.98
C GLY A 58 5.98 -20.19 -0.35
N VAL A 59 5.63 -19.43 -1.37
CA VAL A 59 5.47 -19.89 -2.75
C VAL A 59 6.48 -19.20 -3.65
N ARG A 60 7.25 -19.99 -4.40
CA ARG A 60 8.15 -19.50 -5.44
C ARG A 60 7.74 -20.09 -6.78
N VAL A 61 7.67 -19.24 -7.79
CA VAL A 61 7.49 -19.63 -9.19
C VAL A 61 8.63 -19.05 -10.00
N GLY A 62 9.40 -19.88 -10.67
CA GLY A 62 10.55 -19.47 -11.46
C GLY A 62 11.34 -20.67 -11.93
N ALA A 63 12.21 -20.46 -12.89
CA ALA A 63 13.12 -21.49 -13.40
C ALA A 63 14.39 -21.58 -12.54
N ASN A 64 15.12 -22.71 -12.63
CA ASN A 64 16.42 -22.87 -11.98
C ASN A 64 17.50 -21.98 -12.63
N ASN A 65 17.30 -21.58 -13.89
CA ASN A 65 18.19 -20.69 -14.61
C ASN A 65 17.53 -19.32 -14.78
N SER A 66 18.13 -18.28 -14.25
CA SER A 66 17.63 -16.90 -14.31
C SER A 66 17.56 -16.30 -15.73
N ARG A 67 18.17 -16.96 -16.72
CA ARG A 67 18.00 -16.60 -18.14
C ARG A 67 16.60 -16.95 -18.67
N VAL A 68 15.90 -17.88 -18.02
CA VAL A 68 14.51 -18.21 -18.30
C VAL A 68 13.65 -17.33 -17.43
N HIS A 69 13.02 -16.34 -18.04
CA HIS A 69 12.22 -15.34 -17.33
C HIS A 69 11.02 -14.90 -18.16
N PHE A 70 10.05 -14.25 -17.54
CA PHE A 70 8.93 -13.68 -18.25
C PHE A 70 9.32 -12.36 -18.92
N ASN A 71 8.75 -12.10 -20.10
CA ASN A 71 9.05 -10.90 -20.88
C ASN A 71 8.37 -9.62 -20.36
N SER A 72 7.51 -9.74 -19.34
CA SER A 72 6.82 -8.60 -18.76
C SER A 72 6.55 -8.77 -17.27
N THR A 73 6.52 -7.68 -16.53
CA THR A 73 6.11 -7.65 -15.13
C THR A 73 4.68 -8.14 -14.93
N ALA A 74 3.80 -7.87 -15.90
CA ALA A 74 2.40 -8.32 -15.83
C ALA A 74 2.28 -9.85 -15.77
N LEU A 75 3.17 -10.58 -16.43
CA LEU A 75 3.20 -12.05 -16.37
C LEU A 75 4.04 -12.57 -15.20
N GLY A 76 5.20 -11.96 -14.95
CA GLY A 76 6.22 -12.49 -14.07
C GLY A 76 6.24 -11.94 -12.63
N GLN A 77 5.31 -11.06 -12.26
CA GLN A 77 5.26 -10.57 -10.88
C GLN A 77 4.66 -11.61 -9.91
N GLY A 78 5.16 -11.64 -8.67
CA GLY A 78 4.72 -12.58 -7.64
C GLY A 78 3.21 -12.54 -7.37
N ALA A 79 2.56 -11.40 -7.54
CA ALA A 79 1.11 -11.25 -7.43
C ALA A 79 0.33 -12.05 -8.49
N ASN A 80 0.94 -12.35 -9.66
CA ASN A 80 0.29 -13.06 -10.75
C ASN A 80 0.71 -14.53 -10.83
N MET A 81 1.87 -14.88 -10.28
CA MET A 81 2.41 -16.25 -10.33
C MET A 81 2.26 -16.99 -8.99
N ALA A 82 2.84 -16.45 -7.94
CA ALA A 82 2.96 -17.15 -6.66
C ALA A 82 1.73 -16.96 -5.76
N LEU A 83 1.15 -15.76 -5.73
CA LEU A 83 -0.04 -15.45 -4.92
C LEU A 83 -1.26 -16.33 -5.26
N PRO A 84 -1.58 -16.65 -6.55
CA PRO A 84 -2.67 -17.54 -6.89
C PRO A 84 -2.49 -18.94 -6.29
N ILE A 85 -1.28 -19.49 -6.30
CA ILE A 85 -0.98 -20.82 -5.74
C ILE A 85 -1.20 -20.80 -4.23
N PHE A 86 -0.74 -19.76 -3.54
CA PHE A 86 -1.02 -19.56 -2.12
C PHE A 86 -2.53 -19.46 -1.86
N GLY A 87 -3.26 -18.72 -2.68
CA GLY A 87 -4.70 -18.56 -2.56
C GLY A 87 -5.46 -19.87 -2.64
N LEU A 88 -5.16 -20.68 -3.64
CA LEU A 88 -5.77 -22.01 -3.82
C LEU A 88 -5.40 -22.95 -2.67
N PHE A 89 -4.13 -22.97 -2.27
CA PHE A 89 -3.69 -23.79 -1.12
C PHE A 89 -4.47 -23.43 0.15
N MET A 90 -4.63 -22.14 0.45
CA MET A 90 -5.37 -21.71 1.64
C MET A 90 -6.86 -22.02 1.54
N GLN A 91 -7.47 -21.94 0.35
CA GLN A 91 -8.86 -22.36 0.15
C GLN A 91 -9.05 -23.85 0.48
N GLU A 92 -8.19 -24.72 -0.05
CA GLU A 92 -8.23 -26.16 0.25
C GLU A 92 -8.06 -26.44 1.74
N CYS A 93 -7.15 -25.74 2.40
CA CYS A 93 -6.98 -25.86 3.85
C CYS A 93 -8.27 -25.50 4.61
N LEU A 94 -8.93 -24.41 4.23
CA LEU A 94 -10.14 -23.94 4.92
C LEU A 94 -11.36 -24.84 4.66
N GLN A 95 -11.40 -25.54 3.54
CA GLN A 95 -12.44 -26.53 3.23
C GLN A 95 -12.23 -27.84 3.98
N SER A 96 -10.99 -28.11 4.41
CA SER A 96 -10.68 -29.31 5.19
C SER A 96 -11.20 -29.19 6.63
N ASN A 97 -11.90 -30.24 7.12
CA ASN A 97 -12.35 -30.30 8.51
C ASN A 97 -11.19 -30.14 9.52
N THR A 98 -9.98 -30.52 9.14
CA THR A 98 -8.77 -30.43 9.98
C THR A 98 -8.34 -28.98 10.22
N TYR A 99 -8.51 -28.09 9.24
CA TYR A 99 -7.98 -26.73 9.27
C TYR A 99 -9.06 -25.63 9.22
N ALA A 100 -10.34 -26.01 9.13
CA ALA A 100 -11.47 -25.08 9.10
C ALA A 100 -11.47 -24.08 10.28
N TYR A 101 -10.92 -24.46 11.44
CA TYR A 101 -10.80 -23.61 12.62
C TYR A 101 -9.90 -22.37 12.39
N TRP A 102 -9.09 -22.34 11.31
CA TRP A 102 -8.29 -21.16 10.99
C TRP A 102 -9.13 -19.92 10.68
N SER A 103 -10.38 -20.10 10.29
CA SER A 103 -11.31 -19.00 10.08
C SER A 103 -11.61 -18.19 11.35
N GLY A 104 -11.53 -18.80 12.52
CA GLY A 104 -11.75 -18.19 13.83
C GLY A 104 -10.49 -17.63 14.51
N LEU A 105 -9.32 -17.73 13.88
CA LEU A 105 -8.09 -17.20 14.46
C LEU A 105 -8.04 -15.66 14.39
N SER A 106 -7.20 -15.06 15.24
CA SER A 106 -6.83 -13.66 15.16
C SER A 106 -5.34 -13.48 15.46
N PHE A 107 -4.72 -12.48 14.85
CA PHE A 107 -3.39 -12.07 15.29
C PHE A 107 -3.45 -11.53 16.72
N PRO A 108 -2.40 -11.73 17.53
CA PRO A 108 -2.34 -11.12 18.84
C PRO A 108 -2.50 -9.59 18.75
N VAL A 109 -3.33 -9.04 19.65
CA VAL A 109 -3.50 -7.58 19.72
C VAL A 109 -2.22 -6.96 20.24
N PRO A 110 -1.65 -5.96 19.56
CA PRO A 110 -0.45 -5.29 20.04
C PRO A 110 -0.73 -4.49 21.32
N PRO A 111 0.28 -4.26 22.18
CA PRO A 111 0.18 -3.37 23.32
C PRO A 111 -0.30 -1.96 22.92
N VAL A 112 -0.92 -1.22 23.83
CA VAL A 112 -1.58 0.07 23.53
C VAL A 112 -0.60 1.14 23.03
N ASP A 113 0.63 1.14 23.51
CA ASP A 113 1.72 1.98 23.03
C ASP A 113 2.07 1.70 21.56
N VAL A 114 2.19 0.42 21.20
CA VAL A 114 2.44 0.00 19.82
C VAL A 114 1.25 0.31 18.91
N GLN A 115 0.02 0.23 19.42
CA GLN A 115 -1.16 0.60 18.62
C GLN A 115 -1.13 2.07 18.20
N LYS A 116 -0.71 2.98 19.10
CA LYS A 116 -0.57 4.40 18.78
C LYS A 116 0.47 4.68 17.70
N ASP A 117 1.56 3.92 17.67
CA ASP A 117 2.60 4.04 16.65
C ASP A 117 2.13 3.51 15.27
N LEU A 118 1.11 2.66 15.26
CA LEU A 118 0.49 2.14 14.03
C LEU A 118 -0.59 3.08 13.46
N GLU A 119 -1.06 4.06 14.23
CA GLU A 119 -2.01 5.06 13.75
C GLU A 119 -1.30 6.02 12.78
N VAL A 120 -1.33 5.68 11.50
CA VAL A 120 -0.86 6.58 10.45
C VAL A 120 -1.93 7.63 10.19
N PRO A 121 -1.61 8.93 10.26
CA PRO A 121 -2.56 9.99 9.92
C PRO A 121 -3.16 9.74 8.54
N THR A 122 -4.48 9.78 8.45
CA THR A 122 -5.14 9.60 7.16
C THR A 122 -4.73 10.68 6.18
N PHE A 123 -4.74 10.38 4.88
CA PHE A 123 -4.39 11.34 3.83
C PHE A 123 -5.22 12.64 3.91
N LYS A 124 -6.46 12.57 4.41
CA LYS A 124 -7.32 13.74 4.65
C LYS A 124 -6.78 14.67 5.74
N GLU A 125 -6.18 14.13 6.79
CA GLU A 125 -5.56 14.94 7.87
C GLU A 125 -4.31 15.64 7.36
N ASN A 126 -3.52 14.99 6.49
CA ASN A 126 -2.37 15.59 5.85
C ASN A 126 -2.74 16.72 4.88
N ILE A 127 -3.88 16.60 4.15
CA ILE A 127 -4.40 17.69 3.32
C ILE A 127 -4.77 18.90 4.18
N ASN A 128 -5.48 18.67 5.29
CA ASN A 128 -5.84 19.74 6.21
C ASN A 128 -4.59 20.43 6.82
N LEU A 129 -3.53 19.69 7.08
CA LEU A 129 -2.26 20.23 7.56
C LEU A 129 -1.59 21.10 6.47
N LEU A 130 -1.56 20.63 5.23
CA LEU A 130 -1.02 21.38 4.09
C LEU A 130 -1.84 22.63 3.80
N GLU A 131 -3.16 22.58 3.89
CA GLU A 131 -4.04 23.74 3.76
C GLU A 131 -3.81 24.76 4.88
N ARG A 132 -3.63 24.32 6.12
CA ARG A 132 -3.28 25.21 7.25
C ARG A 132 -1.93 25.88 7.05
N LEU A 133 -0.92 25.14 6.58
CA LEU A 133 0.41 25.68 6.32
C LEU A 133 0.43 26.68 5.14
N THR A 134 -0.33 26.37 4.08
CA THR A 134 -0.45 27.28 2.93
C THR A 134 -1.25 28.53 3.28
N ASN A 135 -2.34 28.43 4.04
CA ASN A 135 -3.13 29.57 4.49
C ASN A 135 -2.34 30.47 5.46
N GLN A 136 -1.57 29.91 6.40
CA GLN A 136 -0.67 30.68 7.26
C GLN A 136 0.41 31.42 6.46
N LYS A 137 0.91 30.82 5.38
CA LYS A 137 1.90 31.47 4.51
C LYS A 137 1.28 32.59 3.68
N LEU A 138 0.04 32.41 3.22
CA LEU A 138 -0.73 33.43 2.51
C LEU A 138 -1.10 34.62 3.40
N GLU A 139 -1.47 34.36 4.66
CA GLU A 139 -1.75 35.46 5.61
C GLU A 139 -0.50 36.27 5.97
N LYS A 140 0.65 35.61 6.12
CA LYS A 140 1.94 36.29 6.34
C LYS A 140 2.34 37.18 5.16
N VAL A 141 2.10 36.71 3.93
CA VAL A 141 2.38 37.48 2.71
C VAL A 141 1.42 38.69 2.61
N LYS A 142 0.13 38.52 2.92
CA LYS A 142 -0.84 39.59 2.94
C LYS A 142 -0.52 40.67 4.00
N LYS A 143 -0.02 40.29 5.17
CA LYS A 143 0.40 41.23 6.23
C LYS A 143 1.69 42.00 5.90
N GLN A 144 2.54 41.47 5.01
CA GLN A 144 3.74 42.17 4.54
C GLN A 144 3.44 43.16 3.41
N ASP A 145 2.35 42.96 2.64
CA ASP A 145 1.98 43.84 1.51
C ASP A 145 1.17 45.09 1.92
N THR A 146 0.69 45.12 3.17
CA THR A 146 -0.04 46.32 3.68
C THR A 146 0.85 47.44 4.21
N GLY A 147 2.16 47.36 4.00
CA GLY A 147 3.16 48.30 4.57
C GLY A 147 4.00 49.10 3.59
N LYS A 148 3.76 49.09 2.28
CA LYS A 148 4.46 49.96 1.34
C LYS A 148 3.61 50.32 0.12
N ASP A 149 3.05 51.49 0.11
CA ASP A 149 2.69 52.23 -1.11
C ASP A 149 3.99 52.59 -1.85
N THR A 150 4.15 52.13 -3.07
CA THR A 150 4.70 52.89 -4.22
C THR A 150 4.81 51.99 -5.44
N ASP A 151 4.12 52.36 -6.45
CA ASP A 151 4.30 52.29 -7.92
C ASP A 151 5.35 51.29 -8.49
N SER A 152 4.86 50.19 -9.09
CA SER A 152 5.46 49.61 -10.31
C SER A 152 4.70 48.36 -10.81
N PRO A 153 4.91 47.88 -12.06
CA PRO A 153 3.87 47.26 -12.90
C PRO A 153 3.58 45.80 -12.64
N LYS A 154 2.32 45.48 -12.81
CA LYS A 154 1.66 44.14 -12.66
C LYS A 154 2.42 43.00 -13.30
N LYS A 155 2.99 42.09 -12.50
CA LYS A 155 3.35 40.72 -12.91
C LYS A 155 2.14 39.80 -12.81
N LYS A 156 1.27 39.81 -13.82
CA LYS A 156 0.17 38.83 -14.04
C LYS A 156 0.68 37.62 -14.82
N GLY A 157 1.61 36.84 -14.34
CA GLY A 157 2.18 35.78 -15.18
C GLY A 157 2.30 34.37 -14.55
N PHE A 158 2.47 34.29 -13.25
CA PHE A 158 2.86 33.02 -12.63
C PHE A 158 1.67 32.13 -12.29
N PHE A 159 0.61 32.65 -11.70
CA PHE A 159 -0.55 31.85 -11.30
C PHE A 159 -1.43 31.40 -12.49
N ARG A 160 -1.40 32.09 -13.61
CA ARG A 160 -2.10 31.71 -14.83
C ARG A 160 -1.47 30.48 -15.50
N LYS A 161 -0.15 30.33 -15.44
CA LYS A 161 0.56 29.15 -15.95
C LYS A 161 0.29 27.87 -15.13
N ILE A 162 0.08 27.98 -13.83
CA ILE A 162 -0.26 26.82 -12.98
C ILE A 162 -1.70 26.38 -13.23
N GLY A 163 -2.65 27.30 -13.38
CA GLY A 163 -4.05 26.98 -13.69
C GLY A 163 -4.24 26.25 -15.03
N ASP A 164 -3.43 26.59 -16.04
CA ASP A 164 -3.48 25.97 -17.36
C ASP A 164 -2.88 24.55 -17.41
N LEU A 165 -1.99 24.22 -16.48
CA LEU A 165 -1.43 22.87 -16.34
C LEU A 165 -2.46 21.85 -15.81
N PHE A 166 -3.39 22.28 -14.98
CA PHE A 166 -4.44 21.40 -14.44
C PHE A 166 -5.65 21.23 -15.38
N LYS A 167 -5.91 22.19 -16.27
CA LYS A 167 -7.02 22.10 -17.25
C LYS A 167 -6.74 21.20 -18.46
N LYS A 168 -5.51 20.75 -18.67
CA LYS A 168 -5.12 19.92 -19.82
C LYS A 168 -5.28 18.41 -19.60
N LYS A 169 -5.75 17.95 -18.42
CA LYS A 169 -5.90 16.52 -18.10
C LYS A 169 -7.30 15.93 -18.28
N ASP A 170 -8.31 16.74 -18.58
CA ASP A 170 -9.70 16.27 -18.71
C ASP A 170 -10.21 16.13 -20.15
N LYS A 171 -9.30 15.99 -21.12
CA LYS A 171 -9.67 15.67 -22.50
C LYS A 171 -8.72 14.62 -23.07
N LYS A 172 -8.94 13.37 -22.68
CA LYS A 172 -8.74 12.17 -23.53
C LYS A 172 -9.43 10.97 -22.88
#